data_e1f66c8e53c27b159d90239542f54811
#
_entry.id   e1f66c8e53c27b159d90239542f54811
#
_cell.length_a   1.000
_cell.length_b   1.000
_cell.length_c   1.000
_cell.angle_alpha   90.00
_cell.angle_beta   90.00
_cell.angle_gamma   90.00
#
_symmetry.space_group_name_H-M   'P 1'
#
loop_
_entity.id
_entity.type
_entity.pdbx_description
1 polymer ?
#
loop_
_entity_poly.entity_id
_entity_poly.type
_entity_poly.pdbx_seq_one_letter_code
_entity_poly.pdbx_strand_id
1 'polypeptide(L)'
;KGFARGITESMISTFASYNGLRVLSSSTSYHSEKTNMTDKAIRDEYGVNFIIRGSMQVMGKNARLNLEISDLKIGEIVETKKRDFILDEIFKVQDELSDQILEILQIDLGSGSHLKMWVSRFDSMEDFTKFLNWIQLWRTYDPKNHAKAQEILDDLRNRYDEEHTTIYVLESW
;
A
#
# COMPACT_ATOMS: atom_id res chain seq x y z
N LYS A 1 22.91 14.39 3.09
CA LYS A 1 22.01 14.54 1.89
C LYS A 1 22.13 13.37 0.90
N GLY A 2 23.34 12.81 0.65
CA GLY A 2 23.52 11.73 -0.33
C GLY A 2 22.78 10.43 -0.02
N PHE A 3 22.82 9.96 1.23
CA PHE A 3 22.18 8.71 1.63
C PHE A 3 20.64 8.73 1.47
N ALA A 4 19.98 9.79 1.94
CA ALA A 4 18.54 9.91 1.82
C ALA A 4 18.09 9.89 0.35
N ARG A 5 18.84 10.56 -0.53
CA ARG A 5 18.57 10.56 -1.96
C ARG A 5 18.75 9.17 -2.58
N GLY A 6 19.83 8.46 -2.21
CA GLY A 6 20.07 7.09 -2.67
C GLY A 6 18.96 6.13 -2.27
N ILE A 7 18.46 6.21 -1.02
CA ILE A 7 17.31 5.41 -0.57
C ILE A 7 16.07 5.74 -1.42
N THR A 8 15.76 7.04 -1.63
CA THR A 8 14.60 7.44 -2.43
C THR A 8 14.67 6.89 -3.86
N GLU A 9 15.80 7.05 -4.53
CA GLU A 9 16.00 6.57 -5.91
C GLU A 9 15.88 5.05 -6.01
N SER A 10 16.44 4.33 -5.06
CA SER A 10 16.33 2.88 -5.01
C SER A 10 14.90 2.40 -4.75
N MET A 11 14.19 3.01 -3.80
CA MET A 11 12.79 2.69 -3.54
C MET A 11 11.90 2.98 -4.76
N ILE A 12 12.12 4.10 -5.45
CA ILE A 12 11.42 4.41 -6.71
C ILE A 12 11.67 3.30 -7.75
N SER A 13 12.93 2.86 -7.91
CA SER A 13 13.28 1.78 -8.83
C SER A 13 12.62 0.46 -8.46
N THR A 14 12.64 0.10 -7.17
CA THR A 14 11.98 -1.10 -6.65
C THR A 14 10.48 -1.05 -6.92
N PHE A 15 9.80 0.02 -6.54
CA PHE A 15 8.35 0.14 -6.72
C PHE A 15 7.94 0.18 -8.20
N ALA A 16 8.75 0.81 -9.07
CA ALA A 16 8.49 0.86 -10.51
C ALA A 16 8.59 -0.51 -11.20
N SER A 17 9.26 -1.49 -10.57
CA SER A 17 9.35 -2.86 -11.08
C SER A 17 8.08 -3.69 -10.82
N TYR A 18 7.20 -3.23 -9.94
CA TYR A 18 5.97 -3.96 -9.60
C TYR A 18 4.83 -3.62 -10.57
N ASN A 19 4.24 -4.67 -11.15
CA ASN A 19 3.08 -4.52 -12.01
C ASN A 19 1.89 -3.94 -11.22
N GLY A 20 1.24 -2.94 -11.82
CA GLY A 20 0.09 -2.26 -11.20
C GLY A 20 0.42 -1.01 -10.38
N LEU A 21 1.70 -0.74 -10.10
CA LEU A 21 2.14 0.51 -9.49
C LEU A 21 2.57 1.52 -10.56
N ARG A 22 1.98 2.71 -10.53
CA ARG A 22 2.48 3.89 -11.25
C ARG A 22 3.31 4.74 -10.30
N VAL A 23 4.60 4.81 -10.52
CA VAL A 23 5.54 5.56 -9.68
C VAL A 23 6.05 6.78 -10.43
N LEU A 24 6.00 7.94 -9.80
CA LEU A 24 6.60 9.15 -10.34
C LEU A 24 8.12 9.03 -10.35
N SER A 25 8.75 9.60 -11.36
CA SER A 25 10.20 9.64 -11.45
C SER A 25 10.82 10.44 -10.30
N SER A 26 12.07 10.13 -9.97
CA SER A 26 12.81 10.89 -8.95
C SER A 26 12.91 12.38 -9.28
N SER A 27 13.05 12.73 -10.56
CA SER A 27 13.08 14.13 -11.00
C SER A 27 11.77 14.86 -10.71
N THR A 28 10.63 14.23 -10.96
CA THR A 28 9.30 14.79 -10.67
C THR A 28 9.10 14.93 -9.15
N SER A 29 9.46 13.90 -8.38
CA SER A 29 9.36 13.91 -6.91
C SER A 29 10.21 15.01 -6.29
N TYR A 30 11.45 15.20 -6.74
CA TYR A 30 12.32 16.29 -6.27
C TYR A 30 11.87 17.67 -6.74
N HIS A 31 11.24 17.77 -7.93
CA HIS A 31 10.67 19.03 -8.38
C HIS A 31 9.53 19.48 -7.47
N SER A 32 8.60 18.60 -7.15
CA SER A 32 7.47 18.92 -6.26
C SER A 32 7.93 19.27 -4.83
N GLU A 33 8.97 18.61 -4.31
CA GLU A 33 9.60 18.99 -3.04
C GLU A 33 10.23 20.38 -3.11
N LYS A 34 11.04 20.64 -4.15
CA LYS A 34 11.74 21.91 -4.33
C LYS A 34 10.79 23.11 -4.49
N THR A 35 9.66 22.88 -5.14
CA THR A 35 8.63 23.92 -5.36
C THR A 35 7.62 24.02 -4.22
N ASN A 36 7.81 23.24 -3.14
CA ASN A 36 6.92 23.19 -1.98
C ASN A 36 5.45 23.00 -2.38
N MET A 37 5.19 22.10 -3.32
CA MET A 37 3.82 21.78 -3.72
C MET A 37 3.03 21.18 -2.54
N THR A 38 1.79 21.62 -2.39
CA THR A 38 0.89 21.00 -1.41
C THR A 38 0.46 19.62 -1.86
N ASP A 39 0.05 18.76 -0.94
CA ASP A 39 -0.44 17.40 -1.23
C ASP A 39 -1.59 17.42 -2.24
N LYS A 40 -2.49 18.38 -2.09
CA LYS A 40 -3.58 18.60 -3.04
C LYS A 40 -3.05 18.94 -4.44
N ALA A 41 -2.07 19.85 -4.56
CA ALA A 41 -1.49 20.21 -5.84
C ALA A 41 -0.77 19.01 -6.50
N ILE A 42 -0.03 18.21 -5.72
CA ILE A 42 0.64 16.99 -6.20
C ILE A 42 -0.40 15.99 -6.74
N ARG A 43 -1.46 15.79 -6.01
CA ARG A 43 -2.55 14.90 -6.44
C ARG A 43 -3.22 15.40 -7.71
N ASP A 44 -3.59 16.67 -7.76
CA ASP A 44 -4.33 17.26 -8.88
C ASP A 44 -3.48 17.30 -10.16
N GLU A 45 -2.16 17.55 -10.05
CA GLU A 45 -1.26 17.63 -11.20
C GLU A 45 -0.80 16.27 -11.70
N TYR A 46 -0.44 15.35 -10.79
CA TYR A 46 0.17 14.07 -11.17
C TYR A 46 -0.77 12.86 -11.07
N GLY A 47 -1.96 13.03 -10.48
CA GLY A 47 -2.94 11.98 -10.32
C GLY A 47 -2.48 10.84 -9.40
N VAL A 48 -1.62 11.14 -8.42
CA VAL A 48 -1.13 10.16 -7.45
C VAL A 48 -2.11 10.00 -6.29
N ASN A 49 -2.19 8.78 -5.76
CA ASN A 49 -3.06 8.47 -4.62
C ASN A 49 -2.29 8.50 -3.30
N PHE A 50 -1.02 8.11 -3.31
CA PHE A 50 -0.18 8.01 -2.13
C PHE A 50 1.09 8.82 -2.30
N ILE A 51 1.57 9.37 -1.19
CA ILE A 51 2.89 9.98 -1.12
C ILE A 51 3.66 9.34 0.05
N ILE A 52 4.94 9.03 -0.21
CA ILE A 52 5.85 8.53 0.80
C ILE A 52 6.88 9.61 1.05
N ARG A 53 6.98 10.06 2.29
CA ARG A 53 7.99 11.02 2.74
C ARG A 53 8.94 10.36 3.70
N GLY A 54 10.21 10.69 3.59
CA GLY A 54 11.23 10.17 4.46
C GLY A 54 12.17 11.23 4.97
N SER A 55 12.64 11.06 6.21
CA SER A 55 13.74 11.84 6.77
C SER A 55 14.76 10.92 7.40
N MET A 56 16.03 11.26 7.24
CA MET A 56 17.15 10.48 7.77
C MET A 56 18.05 11.34 8.63
N GLN A 57 18.31 10.87 9.84
CA GLN A 57 19.27 11.44 10.79
C GLN A 57 20.46 10.49 10.91
N VAL A 58 21.68 11.03 10.84
CA VAL A 58 22.91 10.25 10.96
C VAL A 58 23.77 10.83 12.07
N MET A 59 24.23 9.98 12.97
CA MET A 59 25.13 10.33 14.05
C MET A 59 26.24 9.28 14.16
N GLY A 60 27.43 9.60 13.66
CA GLY A 60 28.53 8.66 13.53
C GLY A 60 28.16 7.51 12.58
N LYS A 61 28.17 6.26 13.08
CA LYS A 61 27.76 5.07 12.34
C LYS A 61 26.28 4.75 12.49
N ASN A 62 25.57 5.40 13.39
CA ASN A 62 24.15 5.16 13.63
C ASN A 62 23.29 6.05 12.75
N ALA A 63 22.22 5.50 12.23
CA ALA A 63 21.25 6.21 11.44
C ALA A 63 19.83 5.92 11.94
N ARG A 64 18.96 6.91 11.79
CA ARG A 64 17.52 6.80 12.02
C ARG A 64 16.78 7.26 10.78
N LEU A 65 15.97 6.38 10.24
CA LEU A 65 15.06 6.67 9.15
C LEU A 65 13.64 6.74 9.69
N ASN A 66 12.94 7.82 9.34
CA ASN A 66 11.51 7.93 9.56
C ASN A 66 10.84 8.01 8.19
N LEU A 67 9.79 7.22 8.00
CA LEU A 67 8.94 7.23 6.80
C LEU A 67 7.50 7.51 7.21
N GLU A 68 6.81 8.23 6.34
CA GLU A 68 5.40 8.55 6.45
C GLU A 68 4.74 8.22 5.11
N ILE A 69 3.63 7.50 5.14
CA ILE A 69 2.81 7.19 3.99
C ILE A 69 1.48 7.90 4.18
N SER A 70 1.12 8.76 3.23
CA SER A 70 -0.12 9.52 3.26
C SER A 70 -1.00 9.14 2.07
N ASP A 71 -2.30 8.90 2.33
CA ASP A 71 -3.33 8.79 1.30
C ASP A 71 -3.82 10.19 0.94
N LEU A 72 -3.59 10.59 -0.30
CA LEU A 72 -3.95 11.92 -0.79
C LEU A 72 -5.43 12.05 -1.16
N LYS A 73 -6.20 10.95 -1.21
CA LYS A 73 -7.65 11.02 -1.45
C LYS A 73 -8.38 11.51 -0.22
N ILE A 74 -7.99 11.01 0.94
CA ILE A 74 -8.59 11.36 2.23
C ILE A 74 -7.79 12.43 2.99
N GLY A 75 -6.52 12.67 2.58
CA GLY A 75 -5.64 13.65 3.22
C GLY A 75 -5.13 13.20 4.58
N GLU A 76 -5.01 11.89 4.82
CA GLU A 76 -4.58 11.32 6.10
C GLU A 76 -3.27 10.55 5.97
N ILE A 77 -2.51 10.50 7.07
CA ILE A 77 -1.37 9.59 7.22
C ILE A 77 -1.93 8.20 7.50
N VAL A 78 -1.61 7.24 6.63
CA VAL A 78 -2.06 5.85 6.77
C VAL A 78 -1.06 5.00 7.54
N GLU A 79 0.23 5.34 7.47
CA GLU A 79 1.26 4.60 8.18
C GLU A 79 2.49 5.47 8.44
N THR A 80 3.17 5.18 9.55
CA THR A 80 4.50 5.73 9.85
C THR A 80 5.46 4.61 10.24
N LYS A 81 6.68 4.65 9.72
CA LYS A 81 7.73 3.70 10.08
C LYS A 81 8.95 4.45 10.60
N LYS A 82 9.51 3.93 11.67
CA LYS A 82 10.76 4.43 12.26
C LYS A 82 11.72 3.26 12.40
N ARG A 83 12.93 3.42 11.85
CA ARG A 83 13.97 2.40 11.91
C ARG A 83 15.31 3.00 12.34
N ASP A 84 15.88 2.44 13.38
CA ASP A 84 17.24 2.70 13.81
C ASP A 84 18.15 1.58 13.27
N PHE A 85 19.31 1.92 12.71
CA PHE A 85 20.23 0.97 12.11
C PHE A 85 21.65 1.51 12.05
N ILE A 86 22.61 0.62 11.76
CA ILE A 86 24.01 1.00 11.48
C ILE A 86 24.13 1.26 9.97
N LEU A 87 24.84 2.31 9.57
CA LEU A 87 24.97 2.72 8.17
C LEU A 87 25.43 1.59 7.23
N ASP A 88 26.22 0.66 7.73
CA ASP A 88 26.69 -0.50 6.96
C ASP A 88 25.53 -1.46 6.57
N GLU A 89 24.38 -1.37 7.25
CA GLU A 89 23.17 -2.16 6.97
C GLU A 89 22.14 -1.43 6.06
N ILE A 90 22.51 -0.28 5.50
CA ILE A 90 21.58 0.60 4.78
C ILE A 90 20.83 -0.12 3.65
N PHE A 91 21.49 -0.99 2.91
CA PHE A 91 20.87 -1.73 1.81
C PHE A 91 19.83 -2.74 2.33
N LYS A 92 20.18 -3.47 3.40
CA LYS A 92 19.24 -4.41 4.03
C LYS A 92 18.00 -3.70 4.55
N VAL A 93 18.19 -2.58 5.25
CA VAL A 93 17.08 -1.78 5.78
C VAL A 93 16.20 -1.22 4.65
N GLN A 94 16.80 -0.81 3.55
CA GLN A 94 16.11 -0.34 2.36
C GLN A 94 15.22 -1.43 1.75
N ASP A 95 15.75 -2.65 1.59
CA ASP A 95 15.00 -3.78 1.05
C ASP A 95 13.82 -4.15 1.98
N GLU A 96 14.07 -4.30 3.28
CA GLU A 96 13.04 -4.59 4.29
C GLU A 96 11.92 -3.53 4.31
N LEU A 97 12.27 -2.25 4.20
CA LEU A 97 11.29 -1.17 4.17
C LEU A 97 10.52 -1.12 2.86
N SER A 98 11.18 -1.40 1.74
CA SER A 98 10.50 -1.46 0.44
C SER A 98 9.45 -2.56 0.43
N ASP A 99 9.76 -3.74 0.96
CA ASP A 99 8.81 -4.86 1.06
C ASP A 99 7.63 -4.51 1.97
N GLN A 100 7.89 -3.91 3.13
CA GLN A 100 6.83 -3.46 4.05
C GLN A 100 5.93 -2.39 3.44
N ILE A 101 6.48 -1.44 2.70
CA ILE A 101 5.71 -0.40 2.02
C ILE A 101 4.87 -1.01 0.90
N LEU A 102 5.43 -1.93 0.13
CA LEU A 102 4.70 -2.65 -0.92
C LEU A 102 3.54 -3.45 -0.34
N GLU A 103 3.74 -4.10 0.80
CA GLU A 103 2.67 -4.79 1.51
C GLU A 103 1.54 -3.83 1.90
N ILE A 104 1.88 -2.67 2.47
CA ILE A 104 0.91 -1.63 2.82
C ILE A 104 0.19 -1.12 1.57
N LEU A 105 0.92 -0.77 0.51
CA LEU A 105 0.36 -0.26 -0.74
C LEU A 105 -0.45 -1.32 -1.48
N GLN A 106 -0.08 -2.60 -1.44
CA GLN A 106 -0.86 -3.70 -2.03
C GLN A 106 -2.17 -3.92 -1.28
N ILE A 107 -2.16 -3.86 0.04
CA ILE A 107 -3.38 -3.87 0.85
C ILE A 107 -4.25 -2.68 0.46
N ASP A 108 -3.66 -1.52 0.23
CA ASP A 108 -4.35 -0.29 -0.11
C ASP A 108 -4.72 -0.19 -1.61
N LEU A 109 -3.92 -0.76 -2.52
CA LEU A 109 -4.24 -0.89 -3.95
C LEU A 109 -5.32 -1.96 -4.22
N GLY A 110 -5.37 -2.98 -3.36
CA GLY A 110 -6.43 -4.00 -3.38
C GLY A 110 -7.66 -3.62 -2.56
N SER A 111 -7.52 -2.69 -1.64
CA SER A 111 -8.54 -2.35 -0.65
C SER A 111 -8.59 -0.86 -0.26
N GLY A 112 -7.80 0.02 -0.84
CA GLY A 112 -7.71 1.48 -0.70
C GLY A 112 -8.57 2.12 0.40
N SER A 113 -8.95 3.34 0.32
CA SER A 113 -10.01 3.96 1.16
C SER A 113 -11.28 3.08 1.34
N HIS A 114 -11.31 1.95 0.63
CA HIS A 114 -12.30 0.92 0.74
C HIS A 114 -12.15 0.02 1.98
N LEU A 115 -10.99 -0.12 2.65
CA LEU A 115 -10.93 -1.07 3.78
C LEU A 115 -11.87 -0.68 4.91
N LYS A 116 -11.91 0.59 5.31
CA LYS A 116 -12.92 1.09 6.27
C LYS A 116 -14.33 0.99 5.69
N MET A 117 -14.51 1.28 4.40
CA MET A 117 -15.78 1.15 3.71
C MET A 117 -16.20 -0.32 3.52
N TRP A 118 -15.22 -1.22 3.31
CA TRP A 118 -15.49 -2.66 3.21
C TRP A 118 -15.76 -3.27 4.57
N VAL A 119 -15.00 -2.90 5.62
CA VAL A 119 -15.29 -3.32 7.00
C VAL A 119 -16.69 -2.92 7.42
N SER A 120 -17.12 -1.70 7.06
CA SER A 120 -18.48 -1.21 7.39
C SER A 120 -19.60 -1.89 6.61
N ARG A 121 -19.28 -2.68 5.58
CA ARG A 121 -20.24 -3.45 4.78
C ARG A 121 -20.46 -4.87 5.30
N PHE A 122 -19.62 -5.34 6.21
CA PHE A 122 -19.76 -6.64 6.83
C PHE A 122 -20.29 -6.47 8.25
N ASP A 123 -21.25 -7.30 8.64
CA ASP A 123 -21.86 -7.26 9.96
C ASP A 123 -20.91 -7.78 11.05
N SER A 124 -19.83 -8.48 10.64
CA SER A 124 -18.85 -9.03 11.56
C SER A 124 -17.41 -8.97 11.01
N MET A 125 -16.43 -8.88 11.92
CA MET A 125 -15.01 -9.03 11.57
C MET A 125 -14.67 -10.43 11.04
N GLU A 126 -15.46 -11.45 11.40
CA GLU A 126 -15.31 -12.80 10.88
C GLU A 126 -15.60 -12.85 9.38
N ASP A 127 -16.69 -12.26 8.94
CA ASP A 127 -17.09 -12.22 7.54
C ASP A 127 -16.13 -11.38 6.70
N PHE A 128 -15.65 -10.28 7.26
CA PHE A 128 -14.60 -9.48 6.64
C PHE A 128 -13.30 -10.29 6.47
N THR A 129 -12.91 -11.08 7.47
CA THR A 129 -11.74 -11.96 7.38
C THR A 129 -11.92 -13.06 6.33
N LYS A 130 -13.12 -13.64 6.22
CA LYS A 130 -13.47 -14.60 5.16
C LYS A 130 -13.34 -13.96 3.78
N PHE A 131 -13.82 -12.74 3.61
CA PHE A 131 -13.68 -11.97 2.37
C PHE A 131 -12.21 -11.75 1.98
N LEU A 132 -11.35 -11.36 2.91
CA LEU A 132 -9.92 -11.22 2.65
C LEU A 132 -9.27 -12.56 2.24
N ASN A 133 -9.65 -13.65 2.90
CA ASN A 133 -9.17 -15.00 2.55
C ASN A 133 -9.64 -15.41 1.16
N TRP A 134 -10.89 -15.10 0.81
CA TRP A 134 -11.41 -15.32 -0.54
C TRP A 134 -10.55 -14.60 -1.60
N ILE A 135 -10.23 -13.33 -1.40
CA ILE A 135 -9.36 -12.57 -2.32
C ILE A 135 -8.00 -13.25 -2.49
N GLN A 136 -7.38 -13.70 -1.39
CA GLN A 136 -6.09 -14.36 -1.44
C GLN A 136 -6.15 -15.67 -2.24
N LEU A 137 -7.14 -16.51 -1.97
CA LEU A 137 -7.31 -17.80 -2.66
C LEU A 137 -7.61 -17.62 -4.15
N TRP A 138 -8.46 -16.64 -4.49
CA TRP A 138 -8.84 -16.35 -5.87
C TRP A 138 -7.64 -15.92 -6.72
N ARG A 139 -6.72 -15.14 -6.15
CA ARG A 139 -5.52 -14.64 -6.84
C ARG A 139 -4.46 -15.70 -7.14
N THR A 140 -4.56 -16.89 -6.59
CA THR A 140 -3.53 -17.93 -6.76
C THR A 140 -3.57 -18.64 -8.12
N TYR A 141 -4.67 -18.54 -8.87
CA TYR A 141 -4.91 -19.26 -10.13
C TYR A 141 -4.77 -20.79 -9.97
N ASP A 142 -4.91 -21.34 -8.75
CA ASP A 142 -4.87 -22.76 -8.45
C ASP A 142 -6.32 -23.30 -8.35
N PRO A 143 -6.69 -24.35 -9.13
CA PRO A 143 -8.03 -24.90 -9.11
C PRO A 143 -8.50 -25.37 -7.72
N LYS A 144 -7.59 -25.85 -6.87
CA LYS A 144 -7.94 -26.27 -5.49
C LYS A 144 -8.26 -25.07 -4.61
N ASN A 145 -7.53 -23.96 -4.80
CA ASN A 145 -7.78 -22.72 -4.06
C ASN A 145 -9.04 -22.04 -4.57
N HIS A 146 -9.33 -22.12 -5.86
CA HIS A 146 -10.59 -21.63 -6.42
C HIS A 146 -11.80 -22.37 -5.87
N ALA A 147 -11.72 -23.69 -5.68
CA ALA A 147 -12.81 -24.46 -5.04
C ALA A 147 -13.07 -23.97 -3.61
N LYS A 148 -12.01 -23.76 -2.81
CA LYS A 148 -12.13 -23.19 -1.46
C LYS A 148 -12.65 -21.74 -1.46
N ALA A 149 -12.21 -20.93 -2.43
CA ALA A 149 -12.73 -19.60 -2.59
C ALA A 149 -14.24 -19.61 -2.88
N GLN A 150 -14.71 -20.55 -3.72
CA GLN A 150 -16.13 -20.70 -4.00
C GLN A 150 -16.93 -21.06 -2.74
N GLU A 151 -16.44 -21.97 -1.90
CA GLU A 151 -17.08 -22.31 -0.63
C GLU A 151 -17.23 -21.09 0.29
N ILE A 152 -16.20 -20.24 0.36
CA ILE A 152 -16.25 -18.99 1.15
C ILE A 152 -17.27 -18.03 0.57
N LEU A 153 -17.32 -17.90 -0.75
CA LEU A 153 -18.29 -17.03 -1.43
C LEU A 153 -19.73 -17.48 -1.15
N ASP A 154 -19.98 -18.78 -1.23
CA ASP A 154 -21.30 -19.36 -0.96
C ASP A 154 -21.73 -19.16 0.52
N ASP A 155 -20.79 -19.28 1.48
CA ASP A 155 -21.06 -18.97 2.89
C ASP A 155 -21.41 -17.50 3.10
N LEU A 156 -20.70 -16.57 2.45
CA LEU A 156 -21.01 -15.14 2.51
C LEU A 156 -22.34 -14.81 1.85
N ARG A 157 -22.68 -15.42 0.70
CA ARG A 157 -23.99 -15.26 0.02
C ARG A 157 -25.17 -15.66 0.90
N ASN A 158 -25.00 -16.73 1.69
CA ASN A 158 -26.07 -17.19 2.58
C ASN A 158 -26.34 -16.24 3.75
N ARG A 159 -25.40 -15.32 4.03
CA ARG A 159 -25.50 -14.36 5.15
C ARG A 159 -25.94 -12.98 4.73
N TYR A 160 -25.68 -12.60 3.46
CA TYR A 160 -25.95 -11.28 2.91
C TYR A 160 -26.91 -11.40 1.74
N ASP A 161 -27.83 -10.44 1.62
CA ASP A 161 -28.80 -10.39 0.52
C ASP A 161 -28.10 -10.23 -0.84
N GLU A 162 -28.73 -10.73 -1.92
CA GLU A 162 -28.23 -10.64 -3.30
C GLU A 162 -27.94 -9.19 -3.76
N GLU A 163 -28.60 -8.20 -3.17
CA GLU A 163 -28.36 -6.77 -3.44
C GLU A 163 -27.15 -6.20 -2.69
N HIS A 164 -26.46 -7.01 -1.87
CA HIS A 164 -25.27 -6.56 -1.16
C HIS A 164 -24.14 -6.28 -2.16
N THR A 165 -23.83 -5.02 -2.40
CA THR A 165 -22.90 -4.53 -3.44
C THR A 165 -21.53 -5.22 -3.43
N THR A 166 -21.11 -5.75 -2.28
CA THR A 166 -19.86 -6.48 -2.10
C THR A 166 -19.88 -7.84 -2.79
N ILE A 167 -20.99 -8.57 -2.66
CA ILE A 167 -21.16 -9.90 -3.27
C ILE A 167 -21.30 -9.76 -4.78
N TYR A 168 -22.02 -8.74 -5.26
CA TYR A 168 -22.17 -8.48 -6.68
C TYR A 168 -20.83 -8.18 -7.37
N VAL A 169 -19.91 -7.46 -6.71
CA VAL A 169 -18.57 -7.20 -7.23
C VAL A 169 -17.74 -8.48 -7.29
N LEU A 170 -17.92 -9.43 -6.36
CA LEU A 170 -17.20 -10.70 -6.36
C LEU A 170 -17.61 -11.62 -7.53
N GLU A 171 -18.84 -11.50 -8.01
CA GLU A 171 -19.38 -12.28 -9.14
C GLU A 171 -18.94 -11.76 -10.51
N SER A 172 -18.53 -10.49 -10.58
CA SER A 172 -18.15 -9.82 -11.83
C SER A 172 -16.67 -9.99 -12.20
N TRP A 173 -15.90 -10.74 -11.41
CA TRP A 173 -14.48 -11.06 -11.63
C TRP A 173 -14.34 -12.55 -11.96
#